data_693d860d2ef956616c4d49078117eacd
#
_entry.id   693d860d2ef956616c4d49078117eacd
#
_cell.length_a   1.000
_cell.length_b   1.000
_cell.length_c   1.000
_cell.angle_alpha   90.00
_cell.angle_beta   90.00
_cell.angle_gamma   90.00
#
_symmetry.space_group_name_H-M   'P 1'
#
loop_
_entity.id
_entity.type
_entity.pdbx_description
1 polymer ?
#
loop_
_entity_poly.entity_id
_entity_poly.type
_entity_poly.pdbx_seq_one_letter_code
_entity_poly.pdbx_strand_id
1 'polypeptide(L)'
;VGLDATLAAKDMGVLPGQKEAEQQQSGIEAPDPTKDMYGRPIILNPSTEKAWNKAVNAAAKDGINLPMSVTSSYRSPEQQQALIDAADAGDENAINPAPVGQSPHGQGWAIDIDYYSKANQWMRDNGKKYGFQWQGEGDPVHFDYYNNEPNDKWLQPGKNKWIPNLDDPVGEPSSG
;
A
#
# COMPACT_ATOMS: atom_id res chain seq x y z
N VAL A 1 19.89 6.54 72.27
CA VAL A 1 18.72 7.27 71.82
C VAL A 1 18.59 7.02 70.33
N GLY A 2 17.79 6.01 69.93
CA GLY A 2 17.56 5.63 68.57
C GLY A 2 16.45 6.50 67.95
N LEU A 3 16.65 6.94 66.69
CA LEU A 3 15.56 7.42 65.86
C LEU A 3 15.42 6.46 64.71
N ASP A 4 14.40 5.64 64.81
CA ASP A 4 13.91 4.77 63.76
C ASP A 4 13.11 5.63 62.76
N ALA A 5 13.62 5.77 61.54
CA ALA A 5 12.93 6.48 60.47
C ALA A 5 12.52 5.45 59.41
N THR A 6 11.43 4.73 59.68
CA THR A 6 10.71 3.95 58.68
C THR A 6 9.94 4.93 57.79
N LEU A 7 10.53 5.30 56.63
CA LEU A 7 9.77 6.01 55.60
C LEU A 7 8.97 4.98 54.82
N ALA A 8 7.68 4.94 55.07
CA ALA A 8 6.73 4.21 54.25
C ALA A 8 6.73 4.77 52.83
N ALA A 9 7.07 3.93 51.85
CA ALA A 9 6.87 4.21 50.45
C ALA A 9 5.38 4.43 50.18
N LYS A 10 4.99 5.67 49.96
CA LYS A 10 3.63 6.03 49.54
C LYS A 10 3.45 5.51 48.12
N ASP A 11 2.49 4.62 48.01
CA ASP A 11 1.89 4.16 46.78
C ASP A 11 1.50 5.38 45.92
N MET A 12 2.31 5.69 44.89
CA MET A 12 1.98 6.72 43.89
C MET A 12 1.03 6.09 42.90
N GLY A 13 -0.26 6.10 43.23
CA GLY A 13 -1.34 5.71 42.35
C GLY A 13 -1.23 6.46 41.02
N VAL A 14 -1.26 5.71 39.94
CA VAL A 14 -1.37 6.20 38.57
C VAL A 14 -2.55 7.17 38.49
N LEU A 15 -2.29 8.40 38.11
CA LEU A 15 -3.30 9.44 37.94
C LEU A 15 -4.40 9.00 36.98
N PRO A 16 -5.69 9.24 37.25
CA PRO A 16 -6.82 8.75 36.46
C PRO A 16 -6.83 9.20 34.97
N GLY A 17 -6.09 10.22 34.63
CA GLY A 17 -6.05 10.75 33.25
C GLY A 17 -5.11 10.01 32.27
N GLN A 18 -4.25 9.10 32.75
CA GLN A 18 -3.34 8.38 31.84
C GLN A 18 -3.96 7.14 31.20
N LYS A 19 -5.02 6.58 31.78
CA LYS A 19 -5.74 5.44 31.18
C LYS A 19 -6.71 5.87 30.06
N GLU A 20 -7.15 7.12 30.05
CA GLU A 20 -8.05 7.61 29.00
C GLU A 20 -7.33 8.02 27.71
N ALA A 21 -6.02 8.32 27.75
CA ALA A 21 -5.23 8.66 26.57
C ALA A 21 -4.87 7.44 25.71
N GLU A 22 -4.80 6.25 26.28
CA GLU A 22 -4.53 5.01 25.53
C GLU A 22 -5.79 4.42 24.86
N GLN A 23 -6.99 4.81 25.25
CA GLN A 23 -8.26 4.30 24.68
C GLN A 23 -8.82 5.14 23.55
N GLN A 24 -8.27 6.32 23.26
CA GLN A 24 -8.72 7.16 22.12
C GLN A 24 -7.99 6.92 20.79
N GLN A 25 -7.03 5.99 20.73
CA GLN A 25 -6.32 5.64 19.49
C GLN A 25 -6.93 4.44 18.72
N SER A 26 -8.04 3.87 19.17
CA SER A 26 -8.62 2.67 18.56
C SER A 26 -9.95 2.88 17.84
N GLY A 27 -10.16 4.03 17.22
CA GLY A 27 -11.45 4.38 16.62
C GLY A 27 -11.42 4.67 15.11
N ILE A 28 -10.34 4.38 14.39
CA ILE A 28 -10.36 4.45 12.93
C ILE A 28 -10.80 3.08 12.45
N GLU A 29 -11.99 3.02 11.87
CA GLU A 29 -12.44 1.85 11.11
C GLU A 29 -11.33 1.43 10.15
N ALA A 30 -11.02 0.12 10.09
CA ALA A 30 -9.99 -0.37 9.20
C ALA A 30 -10.33 0.07 7.76
N PRO A 31 -9.39 0.69 7.03
CA PRO A 31 -9.67 1.17 5.68
C PRO A 31 -10.08 0.00 4.79
N ASP A 32 -11.05 0.25 3.89
CA ASP A 32 -11.39 -0.72 2.84
C ASP A 32 -10.19 -0.88 1.88
N PRO A 33 -9.47 -2.02 1.90
CA PRO A 33 -8.27 -2.20 1.08
C PRO A 33 -8.60 -2.43 -0.40
N THR A 34 -9.87 -2.50 -0.75
CA THR A 34 -10.35 -2.92 -2.06
C THR A 34 -10.70 -1.77 -2.99
N LYS A 35 -10.73 -0.52 -2.48
CA LYS A 35 -11.12 0.66 -3.25
C LYS A 35 -10.08 1.76 -3.20
N ASP A 36 -9.81 2.35 -4.36
CA ASP A 36 -8.90 3.48 -4.49
C ASP A 36 -9.54 4.83 -4.10
N MET A 37 -8.78 5.92 -4.21
CA MET A 37 -9.26 7.26 -3.89
C MET A 37 -10.44 7.75 -4.73
N TYR A 38 -10.71 7.11 -5.87
CA TYR A 38 -11.82 7.41 -6.77
C TYR A 38 -13.00 6.46 -6.60
N GLY A 39 -12.93 5.53 -5.62
CA GLY A 39 -13.93 4.49 -5.39
C GLY A 39 -13.89 3.34 -6.40
N ARG A 40 -12.83 3.24 -7.21
CA ARG A 40 -12.63 2.14 -8.16
C ARG A 40 -11.99 0.94 -7.47
N PRO A 41 -12.25 -0.28 -7.94
CA PRO A 41 -11.58 -1.47 -7.40
C PRO A 41 -10.05 -1.37 -7.51
N ILE A 42 -9.37 -1.68 -6.41
CA ILE A 42 -7.92 -1.95 -6.41
C ILE A 42 -7.76 -3.42 -6.83
N ILE A 43 -7.21 -3.63 -8.03
CA ILE A 43 -7.04 -4.97 -8.61
C ILE A 43 -5.55 -5.29 -8.61
N LEU A 44 -5.19 -6.36 -7.91
CA LEU A 44 -3.81 -6.81 -7.74
C LEU A 44 -3.73 -8.32 -7.94
N ASN A 45 -2.56 -8.79 -8.34
CA ASN A 45 -2.24 -10.22 -8.34
C ASN A 45 -2.40 -10.79 -6.91
N PRO A 46 -2.88 -12.02 -6.69
CA PRO A 46 -3.16 -12.55 -5.36
C PRO A 46 -2.01 -12.44 -4.35
N SER A 47 -0.77 -12.59 -4.78
CA SER A 47 0.40 -12.42 -3.91
C SER A 47 0.61 -10.95 -3.51
N THR A 48 0.41 -10.03 -4.44
CA THR A 48 0.50 -8.59 -4.22
C THR A 48 -0.64 -8.11 -3.32
N GLU A 49 -1.86 -8.59 -3.55
CA GLU A 49 -3.04 -8.28 -2.73
C GLU A 49 -2.83 -8.69 -1.28
N LYS A 50 -2.33 -9.90 -1.05
CA LYS A 50 -2.01 -10.38 0.32
C LYS A 50 -1.00 -9.48 1.02
N ALA A 51 0.02 -9.01 0.31
CA ALA A 51 1.02 -8.10 0.83
C ALA A 51 0.44 -6.69 1.06
N TRP A 52 -0.38 -6.21 0.13
CA TRP A 52 -1.10 -4.95 0.23
C TRP A 52 -1.99 -4.89 1.47
N ASN A 53 -2.81 -5.91 1.70
CA ASN A 53 -3.68 -5.99 2.86
C ASN A 53 -2.89 -5.93 4.18
N LYS A 54 -1.70 -6.55 4.24
CA LYS A 54 -0.81 -6.43 5.40
C LYS A 54 -0.30 -5.00 5.59
N ALA A 55 0.10 -4.34 4.50
CA ALA A 55 0.57 -2.96 4.53
C ALA A 55 -0.55 -2.00 4.98
N VAL A 56 -1.77 -2.15 4.42
CA VAL A 56 -2.95 -1.37 4.81
C VAL A 56 -3.25 -1.49 6.29
N ASN A 57 -3.25 -2.72 6.82
CA ASN A 57 -3.50 -2.95 8.25
C ASN A 57 -2.40 -2.37 9.14
N ALA A 58 -1.17 -2.37 8.69
CA ALA A 58 -0.07 -1.78 9.45
C ALA A 58 -0.12 -0.24 9.42
N ALA A 59 -0.36 0.34 8.26
CA ALA A 59 -0.50 1.78 8.09
C ALA A 59 -1.67 2.35 8.90
N ALA A 60 -2.79 1.62 8.97
CA ALA A 60 -3.96 2.01 9.76
C ALA A 60 -3.63 2.15 11.26
N LYS A 61 -2.75 1.33 11.80
CA LYS A 61 -2.26 1.46 13.20
C LYS A 61 -1.47 2.75 13.41
N ASP A 62 -0.83 3.24 12.36
CA ASP A 62 -0.11 4.51 12.35
C ASP A 62 -1.02 5.69 11.96
N GLY A 63 -2.34 5.47 11.85
CA GLY A 63 -3.32 6.49 11.47
C GLY A 63 -3.29 6.87 9.99
N ILE A 64 -2.74 6.02 9.13
CA ILE A 64 -2.61 6.25 7.68
C ILE A 64 -3.61 5.37 6.92
N ASN A 65 -4.46 6.00 6.10
CA ASN A 65 -5.37 5.32 5.19
C ASN A 65 -4.70 5.19 3.81
N LEU A 66 -4.01 4.07 3.54
CA LEU A 66 -3.31 3.85 2.27
C LEU A 66 -4.25 3.84 1.07
N PRO A 67 -5.39 3.09 1.07
CA PRO A 67 -6.28 2.99 -0.09
C PRO A 67 -6.80 4.33 -0.60
N MET A 68 -7.08 5.27 0.30
CA MET A 68 -7.58 6.59 -0.06
C MET A 68 -6.57 7.50 -0.76
N SER A 69 -5.35 7.04 -0.97
CA SER A 69 -4.31 7.75 -1.73
C SER A 69 -3.86 6.96 -2.96
N VAL A 70 -4.45 5.80 -3.23
CA VAL A 70 -4.16 5.01 -4.43
C VAL A 70 -4.77 5.68 -5.65
N THR A 71 -3.95 5.90 -6.67
CA THR A 71 -4.34 6.53 -7.94
C THR A 71 -4.42 5.53 -9.09
N SER A 72 -3.70 4.41 -9.00
CA SER A 72 -3.69 3.37 -10.03
C SER A 72 -3.28 2.01 -9.44
N SER A 73 -3.81 0.94 -10.01
CA SER A 73 -3.42 -0.44 -9.71
C SER A 73 -3.28 -1.25 -11.01
N TYR A 74 -4.11 -2.26 -11.26
CA TYR A 74 -4.09 -2.99 -12.52
C TYR A 74 -4.39 -2.08 -13.72
N ARG A 75 -3.67 -2.31 -14.82
CA ARG A 75 -3.88 -1.67 -16.12
C ARG A 75 -4.00 -2.74 -17.20
N SER A 76 -5.12 -2.73 -17.93
CA SER A 76 -5.33 -3.67 -19.03
C SER A 76 -4.38 -3.40 -20.20
N PRO A 77 -4.17 -4.37 -21.11
CA PRO A 77 -3.41 -4.14 -22.33
C PRO A 77 -3.93 -2.97 -23.17
N GLU A 78 -5.26 -2.79 -23.25
CA GLU A 78 -5.92 -1.71 -23.97
C GLU A 78 -5.65 -0.36 -23.31
N GLN A 79 -5.71 -0.28 -21.99
CA GLN A 79 -5.38 0.91 -21.22
C GLN A 79 -3.90 1.26 -21.34
N GLN A 80 -3.02 0.26 -21.37
CA GLN A 80 -1.58 0.47 -21.59
C GLN A 80 -1.31 1.00 -22.99
N GLN A 81 -1.99 0.47 -24.02
CA GLN A 81 -1.85 0.97 -25.39
C GLN A 81 -2.35 2.42 -25.50
N ALA A 82 -3.50 2.73 -24.90
CA ALA A 82 -4.02 4.10 -24.89
C ALA A 82 -3.04 5.10 -24.25
N LEU A 83 -2.31 4.68 -23.21
CA LEU A 83 -1.27 5.50 -22.57
C LEU A 83 -0.06 5.71 -23.51
N ILE A 84 0.34 4.69 -24.27
CA ILE A 84 1.39 4.79 -25.27
C ILE A 84 0.96 5.76 -26.39
N ASP A 85 -0.25 5.60 -26.90
CA ASP A 85 -0.80 6.46 -27.95
C ASP A 85 -0.87 7.92 -27.51
N ALA A 86 -1.23 8.16 -26.24
CA ALA A 86 -1.24 9.50 -25.65
C ALA A 86 0.18 10.11 -25.58
N ALA A 87 1.17 9.30 -25.13
CA ALA A 87 2.57 9.73 -25.09
C ALA A 87 3.11 10.08 -26.50
N ASP A 88 2.79 9.25 -27.49
CA ASP A 88 3.18 9.48 -28.88
C ASP A 88 2.50 10.73 -29.47
N ALA A 89 1.31 11.07 -29.00
CA ALA A 89 0.62 12.30 -29.34
C ALA A 89 1.13 13.55 -28.60
N GLY A 90 2.09 13.38 -27.67
CA GLY A 90 2.72 14.46 -26.92
C GLY A 90 1.96 14.86 -25.64
N ASP A 91 1.14 13.99 -25.06
CA ASP A 91 0.54 14.22 -23.76
C ASP A 91 1.63 14.21 -22.67
N GLU A 92 1.83 15.36 -22.04
CA GLU A 92 2.87 15.57 -21.02
C GLU A 92 2.63 14.71 -19.75
N ASN A 93 1.42 14.18 -19.56
CA ASN A 93 1.07 13.30 -18.44
C ASN A 93 1.38 11.82 -18.73
N ALA A 94 1.60 11.46 -19.99
CA ALA A 94 1.92 10.11 -20.42
C ALA A 94 3.43 9.93 -20.58
N ILE A 95 4.18 9.97 -19.47
CA ILE A 95 5.65 9.96 -19.49
C ILE A 95 6.18 8.53 -19.64
N ASN A 96 6.89 8.24 -20.74
CA ASN A 96 7.63 7.02 -21.01
C ASN A 96 6.89 5.72 -20.62
N PRO A 97 5.68 5.46 -21.12
CA PRO A 97 4.95 4.25 -20.76
C PRO A 97 5.70 3.00 -21.27
N ALA A 98 5.74 1.97 -20.43
CA ALA A 98 6.29 0.69 -20.81
C ALA A 98 5.48 0.07 -21.98
N PRO A 99 6.12 -0.73 -22.86
CA PRO A 99 5.38 -1.48 -23.87
C PRO A 99 4.28 -2.37 -23.28
N VAL A 100 3.23 -2.64 -24.06
CA VAL A 100 2.16 -3.56 -23.65
C VAL A 100 2.75 -4.92 -23.23
N GLY A 101 2.31 -5.44 -22.07
CA GLY A 101 2.79 -6.69 -21.50
C GLY A 101 4.11 -6.58 -20.71
N GLN A 102 4.74 -5.41 -20.65
CA GLN A 102 5.96 -5.17 -19.88
C GLN A 102 5.75 -4.27 -18.66
N SER A 103 4.57 -3.70 -18.51
CA SER A 103 4.24 -2.91 -17.32
C SER A 103 3.92 -3.80 -16.12
N PRO A 104 4.49 -3.54 -14.92
CA PRO A 104 4.13 -4.22 -13.69
C PRO A 104 2.65 -4.08 -13.35
N HIS A 105 2.01 -2.97 -13.72
CA HIS A 105 0.56 -2.78 -13.58
C HIS A 105 -0.25 -3.82 -14.35
N GLY A 106 0.21 -4.22 -15.54
CA GLY A 106 -0.45 -5.25 -16.34
C GLY A 106 -0.36 -6.66 -15.74
N GLN A 107 0.51 -6.86 -14.76
CA GLN A 107 0.64 -8.12 -14.02
C GLN A 107 0.04 -8.05 -12.61
N GLY A 108 -0.56 -6.93 -12.23
CA GLY A 108 -1.07 -6.70 -10.89
C GLY A 108 0.02 -6.64 -9.81
N TRP A 109 1.23 -6.24 -10.17
CA TRP A 109 2.39 -6.13 -9.27
C TRP A 109 2.77 -4.69 -8.94
N ALA A 110 2.01 -3.72 -9.39
CA ALA A 110 2.29 -2.32 -9.13
C ALA A 110 1.07 -1.58 -8.59
N ILE A 111 1.36 -0.58 -7.78
CA ILE A 111 0.37 0.35 -7.25
C ILE A 111 0.96 1.75 -7.25
N ASP A 112 0.18 2.71 -7.73
CA ASP A 112 0.53 4.12 -7.69
C ASP A 112 -0.19 4.80 -6.53
N ILE A 113 0.55 5.58 -5.75
CA ILE A 113 0.05 6.30 -4.58
C ILE A 113 0.39 7.77 -4.74
N ASP A 114 -0.60 8.64 -4.56
CA ASP A 114 -0.43 10.10 -4.66
C ASP A 114 0.82 10.56 -3.93
N TYR A 115 1.75 11.14 -4.70
CA TYR A 115 3.07 11.56 -4.22
C TYR A 115 3.03 12.49 -3.00
N TYR A 116 2.07 13.40 -2.98
CA TYR A 116 1.95 14.40 -1.90
C TYR A 116 1.23 13.89 -0.65
N SER A 117 0.75 12.63 -0.69
CA SER A 117 0.04 12.05 0.43
C SER A 117 0.97 11.55 1.55
N LYS A 118 0.46 11.53 2.78
CA LYS A 118 1.12 10.85 3.91
C LYS A 118 1.26 9.34 3.65
N ALA A 119 0.36 8.77 2.85
CA ALA A 119 0.39 7.36 2.45
C ALA A 119 1.62 7.03 1.59
N ASN A 120 1.98 7.89 0.63
CA ASN A 120 3.19 7.72 -0.18
C ASN A 120 4.44 7.77 0.71
N GLN A 121 4.54 8.76 1.61
CA GLN A 121 5.66 8.83 2.55
C GLN A 121 5.73 7.58 3.43
N TRP A 122 4.61 7.12 3.98
CA TRP A 122 4.57 5.90 4.79
C TRP A 122 5.03 4.68 4.01
N MET A 123 4.61 4.54 2.75
CA MET A 123 5.03 3.44 1.87
C MET A 123 6.53 3.52 1.52
N ARG A 124 7.08 4.69 1.29
CA ARG A 124 8.54 4.85 1.10
C ARG A 124 9.33 4.37 2.31
N ASP A 125 8.85 4.67 3.52
CA ASP A 125 9.53 4.33 4.76
C ASP A 125 9.33 2.87 5.17
N ASN A 126 8.17 2.27 4.86
CA ASN A 126 7.74 0.98 5.39
C ASN A 126 7.46 -0.09 4.34
N GLY A 127 7.17 0.29 3.10
CA GLY A 127 6.68 -0.63 2.04
C GLY A 127 7.57 -1.83 1.82
N LYS A 128 8.89 -1.66 1.94
CA LYS A 128 9.86 -2.75 1.79
C LYS A 128 9.64 -3.91 2.76
N LYS A 129 9.13 -3.65 3.97
CA LYS A 129 8.79 -4.69 4.96
C LYS A 129 7.67 -5.61 4.47
N TYR A 130 6.87 -5.13 3.52
CA TYR A 130 5.74 -5.84 2.92
C TYR A 130 6.00 -6.29 1.49
N GLY A 131 7.24 -6.13 0.99
CA GLY A 131 7.65 -6.55 -0.34
C GLY A 131 7.44 -5.51 -1.44
N PHE A 132 7.12 -4.25 -1.09
CA PHE A 132 6.99 -3.15 -2.04
C PHE A 132 8.26 -2.31 -2.11
N GLN A 133 8.64 -1.94 -3.30
CA GLN A 133 9.75 -1.03 -3.53
C GLN A 133 9.30 0.21 -4.28
N TRP A 134 9.66 1.36 -3.77
CA TRP A 134 9.49 2.65 -4.42
C TRP A 134 10.47 2.80 -5.60
N GLN A 135 9.97 3.33 -6.73
CA GLN A 135 10.76 3.51 -7.93
C GLN A 135 11.64 4.80 -7.93
N GLY A 136 11.56 5.58 -6.88
CA GLY A 136 12.38 6.79 -6.73
C GLY A 136 11.75 8.02 -7.38
N GLU A 137 12.52 9.10 -7.44
CA GLU A 137 12.04 10.41 -7.93
C GLU A 137 11.74 10.42 -9.43
N GLY A 138 12.21 9.43 -10.21
CA GLY A 138 11.89 9.30 -11.62
C GLY A 138 10.45 8.84 -11.88
N ASP A 139 9.83 8.16 -10.92
CA ASP A 139 8.43 7.76 -10.91
C ASP A 139 7.92 7.74 -9.46
N PRO A 140 7.70 8.91 -8.86
CA PRO A 140 7.57 9.06 -7.41
C PRO A 140 6.26 8.52 -6.84
N VAL A 141 5.27 8.23 -7.67
CA VAL A 141 4.01 7.61 -7.25
C VAL A 141 4.09 6.09 -7.19
N HIS A 142 5.05 5.49 -7.92
CA HIS A 142 5.07 4.08 -8.29
C HIS A 142 5.76 3.20 -7.26
N PHE A 143 5.07 2.12 -6.87
CA PHE A 143 5.58 1.05 -6.01
C PHE A 143 5.39 -0.30 -6.68
N ASP A 144 6.50 -1.02 -6.90
CA ASP A 144 6.48 -2.39 -7.38
C ASP A 144 6.46 -3.39 -6.23
N TYR A 145 5.66 -4.44 -6.39
CA TYR A 145 5.74 -5.60 -5.51
C TYR A 145 6.62 -6.68 -6.13
N TYR A 146 7.64 -7.12 -5.41
CA TYR A 146 8.48 -8.26 -5.81
C TYR A 146 9.05 -9.04 -4.62
N ASN A 147 8.40 -8.95 -3.47
CA ASN A 147 8.73 -9.72 -2.29
C ASN A 147 10.23 -9.67 -1.93
N ASN A 148 10.87 -8.50 -2.11
CA ASN A 148 12.30 -8.28 -1.91
C ASN A 148 13.23 -9.04 -2.89
N GLU A 149 12.70 -9.56 -3.99
CA GLU A 149 13.50 -10.13 -5.09
C GLU A 149 13.63 -9.12 -6.25
N PRO A 150 14.76 -9.11 -6.98
CA PRO A 150 14.94 -8.21 -8.12
C PRO A 150 13.91 -8.42 -9.23
N ASN A 151 13.42 -7.33 -9.80
CA ASN A 151 12.39 -7.28 -10.84
C ASN A 151 12.73 -8.03 -12.14
N ASP A 152 14.01 -8.17 -12.48
CA ASP A 152 14.49 -8.80 -13.71
C ASP A 152 14.05 -10.26 -13.86
N LYS A 153 13.72 -10.92 -12.73
CA LYS A 153 13.19 -12.29 -12.74
C LYS A 153 11.69 -12.38 -12.99
N TRP A 154 10.94 -11.29 -12.78
CA TRP A 154 9.47 -11.28 -12.76
C TRP A 154 8.88 -10.74 -14.06
N LEU A 155 9.53 -9.77 -14.69
CA LEU A 155 9.10 -9.13 -15.92
C LEU A 155 9.67 -9.81 -17.16
N GLN A 156 9.54 -11.15 -17.25
CA GLN A 156 9.93 -11.85 -18.47
C GLN A 156 8.79 -11.81 -19.50
N PRO A 157 8.97 -11.11 -20.62
CA PRO A 157 7.95 -11.04 -21.68
C PRO A 157 7.43 -12.44 -22.05
N GLY A 158 6.13 -12.65 -21.94
CA GLY A 158 5.46 -13.87 -22.38
C GLY A 158 5.46 -15.05 -21.41
N LYS A 159 6.09 -14.98 -20.23
CA LYS A 159 6.12 -16.10 -19.28
C LYS A 159 5.09 -16.04 -18.15
N ASN A 160 4.64 -14.85 -17.75
CA ASN A 160 3.65 -14.69 -16.70
C ASN A 160 2.42 -13.97 -17.25
N LYS A 161 1.42 -14.73 -17.65
CA LYS A 161 0.12 -14.20 -18.05
C LYS A 161 -0.85 -14.35 -16.88
N TRP A 162 -0.78 -13.42 -15.94
CA TRP A 162 -1.87 -13.26 -15.00
C TRP A 162 -2.97 -12.45 -15.68
N ILE A 163 -4.20 -12.99 -15.66
CA ILE A 163 -5.40 -12.30 -16.13
C ILE A 163 -6.27 -12.10 -14.90
N PRO A 164 -6.63 -10.86 -14.54
CA PRO A 164 -7.54 -10.63 -13.43
C PRO A 164 -8.91 -11.21 -13.76
N ASN A 165 -9.54 -11.85 -12.79
CA ASN A 165 -10.94 -12.15 -12.85
C ASN A 165 -11.71 -10.86 -12.51
N LEU A 166 -12.13 -10.12 -13.51
CA LEU A 166 -12.86 -8.86 -13.34
C LEU A 166 -14.33 -9.06 -12.90
N ASP A 167 -14.81 -10.31 -12.96
CA ASP A 167 -16.17 -10.69 -12.58
C ASP A 167 -16.25 -11.12 -11.10
N ASP A 168 -15.13 -11.31 -10.42
CA ASP A 168 -15.08 -11.64 -9.00
C ASP A 168 -15.20 -10.34 -8.18
N PRO A 169 -16.24 -10.17 -7.38
CA PRO A 169 -16.29 -9.06 -6.43
C PRO A 169 -15.14 -9.22 -5.45
N VAL A 170 -14.20 -8.30 -5.50
CA VAL A 170 -13.04 -8.23 -4.61
C VAL A 170 -13.53 -8.35 -3.17
N GLY A 171 -13.23 -9.46 -2.47
CA GLY A 171 -13.44 -9.49 -1.04
C GLY A 171 -14.03 -10.72 -0.37
N GLU A 172 -14.25 -11.84 -1.04
CA GLU A 172 -14.55 -13.07 -0.30
C GLU A 172 -13.25 -13.82 0.01
N PRO A 173 -12.88 -14.04 1.29
CA PRO A 173 -11.76 -14.91 1.61
C PRO A 173 -12.13 -16.32 1.17
N SER A 174 -11.36 -16.89 0.24
CA SER A 174 -11.48 -18.28 -0.12
C SER A 174 -11.39 -19.14 1.14
N SER A 175 -12.52 -19.72 1.54
CA SER A 175 -12.61 -20.75 2.56
C SER A 175 -11.97 -22.01 2.00
N GLY A 176 -10.78 -22.34 2.47
CA GLY A 176 -10.08 -23.58 2.17
C GLY A 176 -8.97 -23.79 3.13
#